data_6e7bfac339298097f2016843c5380eff
#
_entry.id   6e7bfac339298097f2016843c5380eff
#
_cell.length_a   1.000
_cell.length_b   1.000
_cell.length_c   1.000
_cell.angle_alpha   90.00
_cell.angle_beta   90.00
_cell.angle_gamma   90.00
#
_symmetry.space_group_name_H-M   'P 1'
#
loop_
_entity.id
_entity.type
_entity.pdbx_description
1 polymer ?
#
loop_
_entity_poly.entity_id
_entity_poly.type
_entity_poly.pdbx_seq_one_letter_code
_entity_poly.pdbx_strand_id
1 'polypeptide(L)'
;MVRIIFRMIPILILLAGCGGGDGSSLSATGTIEATEVTLSAQVGGVVKLVRVDEGVAVLPGDTLAILDATDWIYQLQQAEAGFVGADAQHRLSLQAARQEDLIQAEANYKSAENDLKRMEELAPTGSISQKQLEDAKTRFTISQQTYEKMKRGSRREEIEIARARRDQAEAQVSSLRKKVNDCTILSPMQGVVTKRFIERGELVGQGMSLFRVANLAEMDLMIYVIETELPKVKLGQQAKVKVDAFPDKEFNGRVVFISSTAEFTPKNIQTKDERTKLVFGVKIKVENADGSLKSGIPADVTLQTGSSQ
;
A
#
# COMPACT_ATOMS: atom_id res chain seq x y z
N MET A 1 -12.41 -62.06 -90.48
CA MET A 1 -12.56 -62.59 -89.13
C MET A 1 -11.43 -62.01 -88.25
N VAL A 2 -11.81 -60.93 -87.51
CA VAL A 2 -10.82 -60.24 -86.66
C VAL A 2 -11.39 -60.35 -85.22
N ARG A 3 -10.70 -61.04 -84.36
CA ARG A 3 -10.99 -61.16 -82.91
C ARG A 3 -10.40 -59.98 -82.17
N ILE A 4 -11.31 -59.11 -81.60
CA ILE A 4 -10.96 -58.01 -80.68
C ILE A 4 -10.90 -58.59 -79.27
N ILE A 5 -9.69 -58.58 -78.67
CA ILE A 5 -9.46 -58.96 -77.29
C ILE A 5 -9.66 -57.68 -76.43
N PHE A 6 -10.69 -57.67 -75.57
CA PHE A 6 -10.95 -56.63 -74.60
C PHE A 6 -10.09 -56.87 -73.35
N ARG A 7 -9.11 -56.00 -73.11
CA ARG A 7 -8.26 -56.00 -71.89
C ARG A 7 -8.93 -55.19 -70.83
N MET A 8 -9.48 -55.83 -69.79
CA MET A 8 -9.93 -55.18 -68.57
C MET A 8 -8.74 -54.74 -67.75
N ILE A 9 -8.64 -53.41 -67.49
CA ILE A 9 -7.72 -52.80 -66.55
C ILE A 9 -8.49 -52.62 -65.22
N PRO A 10 -8.02 -53.13 -64.06
CA PRO A 10 -8.64 -52.85 -62.81
C PRO A 10 -8.24 -51.44 -62.36
N ILE A 11 -9.22 -50.54 -62.18
CA ILE A 11 -9.05 -49.24 -61.53
C ILE A 11 -8.86 -49.45 -60.05
N LEU A 12 -7.65 -49.25 -59.57
CA LEU A 12 -7.31 -49.19 -58.13
C LEU A 12 -7.74 -47.80 -57.57
N ILE A 13 -8.86 -47.74 -56.84
CA ILE A 13 -9.32 -46.53 -56.18
C ILE A 13 -8.47 -46.39 -54.90
N LEU A 14 -7.48 -45.50 -54.90
CA LEU A 14 -6.78 -44.97 -53.76
C LEU A 14 -7.74 -44.06 -52.96
N LEU A 15 -8.34 -44.59 -51.90
CA LEU A 15 -9.02 -43.78 -50.88
C LEU A 15 -7.89 -43.05 -50.09
N ALA A 16 -7.58 -41.81 -50.50
CA ALA A 16 -6.87 -40.88 -49.68
C ALA A 16 -7.79 -40.44 -48.55
N GLY A 17 -7.68 -41.10 -47.40
CA GLY A 17 -8.30 -40.65 -46.15
C GLY A 17 -7.63 -39.36 -45.70
N CYS A 18 -8.29 -38.22 -45.90
CA CYS A 18 -7.99 -36.98 -45.17
C CYS A 18 -8.31 -37.23 -43.68
N GLY A 19 -7.36 -37.75 -42.95
CA GLY A 19 -7.32 -37.68 -41.50
C GLY A 19 -6.92 -36.28 -41.10
N GLY A 20 -7.87 -35.33 -41.06
CA GLY A 20 -7.69 -34.08 -40.38
C GLY A 20 -7.61 -34.40 -38.86
N GLY A 21 -6.43 -34.31 -38.31
CA GLY A 21 -6.25 -34.36 -36.85
C GLY A 21 -6.90 -33.12 -36.26
N ASP A 22 -8.12 -33.28 -35.75
CA ASP A 22 -8.74 -32.33 -34.85
C ASP A 22 -7.93 -32.32 -33.55
N GLY A 23 -6.88 -31.51 -33.52
CA GLY A 23 -6.35 -31.01 -32.27
C GLY A 23 -7.47 -30.24 -31.61
N SER A 24 -8.06 -30.81 -30.54
CA SER A 24 -9.23 -30.23 -29.86
C SER A 24 -8.86 -28.87 -29.29
N SER A 25 -8.98 -27.81 -30.10
CA SER A 25 -8.84 -26.45 -29.65
C SER A 25 -10.19 -26.00 -29.03
N LEU A 26 -10.12 -25.44 -27.84
CA LEU A 26 -11.27 -24.82 -27.21
C LEU A 26 -11.35 -23.37 -27.66
N SER A 27 -12.46 -22.98 -28.31
CA SER A 27 -12.73 -21.59 -28.69
C SER A 27 -13.82 -20.99 -27.80
N ALA A 28 -13.59 -19.76 -27.35
CA ALA A 28 -14.57 -19.02 -26.54
C ALA A 28 -14.44 -17.52 -26.87
N THR A 29 -15.54 -16.79 -26.64
CA THR A 29 -15.59 -15.34 -26.82
C THR A 29 -15.67 -14.65 -25.48
N GLY A 30 -15.00 -13.51 -25.35
CA GLY A 30 -15.00 -12.71 -24.13
C GLY A 30 -14.83 -11.23 -24.41
N THR A 31 -14.65 -10.46 -23.34
CA THR A 31 -14.40 -9.02 -23.44
C THR A 31 -13.04 -8.70 -22.86
N ILE A 32 -12.27 -7.89 -23.57
CA ILE A 32 -10.99 -7.36 -23.12
C ILE A 32 -11.23 -6.21 -22.15
N GLU A 33 -10.59 -6.25 -21.01
CA GLU A 33 -10.67 -5.23 -19.97
C GLU A 33 -9.25 -4.81 -19.54
N ALA A 34 -9.07 -3.53 -19.22
CA ALA A 34 -7.83 -3.04 -18.63
C ALA A 34 -7.92 -3.13 -17.11
N THR A 35 -6.80 -3.39 -16.46
CA THR A 35 -6.70 -3.19 -15.01
C THR A 35 -6.69 -1.70 -14.73
N GLU A 36 -7.74 -1.19 -14.07
CA GLU A 36 -7.91 0.22 -13.75
C GLU A 36 -7.82 0.48 -12.26
N VAL A 37 -7.17 1.59 -11.88
CA VAL A 37 -7.14 2.10 -10.52
C VAL A 37 -7.77 3.49 -10.49
N THR A 38 -8.80 3.67 -9.66
CA THR A 38 -9.38 4.98 -9.38
C THR A 38 -8.65 5.61 -8.20
N LEU A 39 -8.02 6.74 -8.44
CA LEU A 39 -7.32 7.55 -7.44
C LEU A 39 -8.31 8.49 -6.79
N SER A 40 -8.40 8.43 -5.47
CA SER A 40 -9.27 9.29 -4.68
C SER A 40 -8.46 10.19 -3.75
N ALA A 41 -9.00 11.37 -3.45
CA ALA A 41 -8.38 12.32 -2.52
C ALA A 41 -8.26 11.71 -1.12
N GLN A 42 -7.06 11.71 -0.55
CA GLN A 42 -6.84 11.26 0.82
C GLN A 42 -7.11 12.39 1.84
N VAL A 43 -7.03 13.63 1.40
CA VAL A 43 -7.34 14.83 2.17
C VAL A 43 -8.20 15.78 1.33
N GLY A 44 -8.98 16.64 1.98
CA GLY A 44 -9.72 17.71 1.31
C GLY A 44 -8.84 18.92 1.05
N GLY A 45 -9.14 19.64 -0.04
CA GLY A 45 -8.45 20.89 -0.40
C GLY A 45 -8.88 21.41 -1.78
N VAL A 46 -8.48 22.63 -2.11
CA VAL A 46 -8.71 23.20 -3.44
C VAL A 46 -7.65 22.68 -4.41
N VAL A 47 -8.04 22.30 -5.60
CA VAL A 47 -7.12 21.86 -6.67
C VAL A 47 -6.31 23.05 -7.17
N LYS A 48 -5.04 23.11 -6.83
CA LYS A 48 -4.12 24.20 -7.19
C LYS A 48 -3.53 24.02 -8.59
N LEU A 49 -3.23 22.78 -8.93
CA LEU A 49 -2.60 22.43 -10.20
C LEU A 49 -3.06 21.04 -10.65
N VAL A 50 -3.37 20.89 -11.92
CA VAL A 50 -3.54 19.60 -12.62
C VAL A 50 -2.40 19.53 -13.65
N ARG A 51 -1.61 18.45 -13.62
CA ARG A 51 -0.42 18.27 -14.48
C ARG A 51 -0.64 17.37 -15.66
N VAL A 52 -1.67 16.55 -15.61
CA VAL A 52 -1.95 15.53 -16.63
C VAL A 52 -3.39 15.62 -17.10
N ASP A 53 -3.60 15.25 -18.34
CA ASP A 53 -4.91 15.16 -18.97
C ASP A 53 -5.24 13.71 -19.35
N GLU A 54 -6.48 13.47 -19.78
CA GLU A 54 -6.90 12.16 -20.32
C GLU A 54 -6.03 11.79 -21.53
N GLY A 55 -5.65 10.51 -21.62
CA GLY A 55 -4.77 9.99 -22.68
C GLY A 55 -3.27 10.10 -22.39
N VAL A 56 -2.84 10.81 -21.35
CA VAL A 56 -1.42 10.95 -21.01
C VAL A 56 -0.90 9.68 -20.32
N ALA A 57 0.25 9.19 -20.77
CA ALA A 57 0.96 8.10 -20.13
C ALA A 57 1.68 8.60 -18.87
N VAL A 58 1.63 7.80 -17.81
CA VAL A 58 2.21 8.13 -16.50
C VAL A 58 3.00 6.93 -15.94
N LEU A 59 4.01 7.23 -15.13
CA LEU A 59 4.83 6.28 -14.41
C LEU A 59 4.50 6.31 -12.90
N PRO A 60 4.84 5.25 -12.15
CA PRO A 60 4.71 5.28 -10.69
C PRO A 60 5.48 6.46 -10.09
N GLY A 61 4.80 7.25 -9.24
CA GLY A 61 5.38 8.44 -8.61
C GLY A 61 5.22 9.75 -9.40
N ASP A 62 4.71 9.71 -10.64
CA ASP A 62 4.41 10.93 -11.39
C ASP A 62 3.31 11.73 -10.68
N THR A 63 3.51 13.05 -10.61
CA THR A 63 2.53 13.95 -10.01
C THR A 63 1.41 14.26 -10.99
N LEU A 64 0.18 13.87 -10.64
CA LEU A 64 -1.01 14.09 -11.46
C LEU A 64 -1.69 15.43 -11.13
N ALA A 65 -1.82 15.73 -9.85
CA ALA A 65 -2.38 17.00 -9.37
C ALA A 65 -1.78 17.40 -8.02
N ILE A 66 -1.95 18.66 -7.67
CA ILE A 66 -1.55 19.22 -6.37
C ILE A 66 -2.74 19.97 -5.78
N LEU A 67 -3.12 19.59 -4.57
CA LEU A 67 -4.09 20.31 -3.77
C LEU A 67 -3.39 21.44 -2.97
N ASP A 68 -4.16 22.43 -2.57
CA ASP A 68 -3.62 23.47 -1.68
C ASP A 68 -3.37 22.88 -0.29
N ALA A 69 -2.11 22.85 0.10
CA ALA A 69 -1.65 22.29 1.37
C ALA A 69 -1.45 23.37 2.46
N THR A 70 -1.79 24.66 2.19
CA THR A 70 -1.43 25.80 3.05
C THR A 70 -1.89 25.59 4.48
N ASP A 71 -3.15 25.20 4.70
CA ASP A 71 -3.70 24.97 6.05
C ASP A 71 -3.03 23.78 6.75
N TRP A 72 -2.71 22.72 6.01
CA TRP A 72 -1.99 21.57 6.55
C TRP A 72 -0.55 21.90 6.92
N ILE A 73 0.11 22.76 6.14
CA ILE A 73 1.46 23.26 6.43
C ILE A 73 1.48 24.07 7.72
N TYR A 74 0.51 24.99 7.94
CA TYR A 74 0.42 25.75 9.17
C TYR A 74 0.15 24.87 10.39
N GLN A 75 -0.76 23.89 10.26
CA GLN A 75 -0.99 22.91 11.32
C GLN A 75 0.25 22.07 11.62
N LEU A 76 1.01 21.66 10.59
CA LEU A 76 2.27 20.94 10.75
C LEU A 76 3.30 21.80 11.50
N GLN A 77 3.48 23.06 11.14
CA GLN A 77 4.40 23.98 11.83
C GLN A 77 4.01 24.15 13.31
N GLN A 78 2.72 24.28 13.61
CA GLN A 78 2.24 24.33 14.99
C GLN A 78 2.57 23.07 15.77
N ALA A 79 2.37 21.89 15.18
CA ALA A 79 2.68 20.61 15.82
C ALA A 79 4.20 20.42 15.99
N GLU A 80 5.02 20.84 15.04
CA GLU A 80 6.49 20.81 15.13
C GLU A 80 6.99 21.68 16.28
N ALA A 81 6.41 22.88 16.47
CA ALA A 81 6.72 23.73 17.63
C ALA A 81 6.32 23.04 18.95
N GLY A 82 5.16 22.36 18.98
CA GLY A 82 4.72 21.57 20.13
C GLY A 82 5.67 20.42 20.46
N PHE A 83 6.14 19.71 19.43
CA PHE A 83 7.13 18.64 19.59
C PHE A 83 8.46 19.16 20.16
N VAL A 84 8.96 20.28 19.65
CA VAL A 84 10.19 20.91 20.19
C VAL A 84 10.04 21.23 21.67
N GLY A 85 8.89 21.74 22.10
CA GLY A 85 8.60 22.01 23.51
C GLY A 85 8.57 20.72 24.37
N ALA A 86 7.89 19.70 23.89
CA ALA A 86 7.82 18.41 24.59
C ALA A 86 9.18 17.70 24.66
N ASP A 87 9.98 17.78 23.60
CA ASP A 87 11.34 17.22 23.56
C ASP A 87 12.27 17.96 24.53
N ALA A 88 12.19 19.29 24.58
CA ALA A 88 12.92 20.07 25.56
C ALA A 88 12.55 19.69 27.01
N GLN A 89 11.27 19.51 27.31
CA GLN A 89 10.80 19.06 28.61
C GLN A 89 11.33 17.64 28.97
N HIS A 90 11.32 16.72 27.99
CA HIS A 90 11.88 15.38 28.18
C HIS A 90 13.39 15.45 28.45
N ARG A 91 14.17 16.25 27.69
CA ARG A 91 15.59 16.45 27.93
C ARG A 91 15.86 17.05 29.30
N LEU A 92 15.05 18.01 29.74
CA LEU A 92 15.16 18.58 31.09
C LEU A 92 14.91 17.52 32.17
N SER A 93 13.93 16.62 31.97
CA SER A 93 13.67 15.55 32.94
C SER A 93 14.80 14.52 33.04
N LEU A 94 15.61 14.36 32.00
CA LEU A 94 16.79 13.49 32.00
C LEU A 94 18.00 14.11 32.67
N GLN A 95 18.04 15.43 32.79
CA GLN A 95 19.14 16.13 33.46
C GLN A 95 18.96 16.02 34.99
N ALA A 96 20.05 15.74 35.68
CA ALA A 96 20.13 15.94 37.12
C ALA A 96 19.91 17.44 37.44
N ALA A 97 19.76 17.76 38.72
CA ALA A 97 19.74 19.15 39.18
C ALA A 97 20.87 19.96 38.54
N ARG A 98 20.69 21.24 38.38
CA ARG A 98 21.77 22.12 37.87
C ARG A 98 23.01 21.93 38.73
N GLN A 99 24.18 21.98 38.10
CA GLN A 99 25.44 21.73 38.78
C GLN A 99 25.64 22.67 39.96
N GLU A 100 25.20 23.91 39.84
CA GLU A 100 25.27 24.93 40.90
C GLU A 100 24.41 24.54 42.12
N ASP A 101 23.17 24.05 41.87
CA ASP A 101 22.26 23.61 42.92
C ASP A 101 22.79 22.37 43.62
N LEU A 102 23.42 21.43 42.90
CA LEU A 102 24.04 20.26 43.45
C LEU A 102 25.24 20.61 44.32
N ILE A 103 26.13 21.51 43.86
CA ILE A 103 27.28 22.00 44.63
C ILE A 103 26.81 22.69 45.91
N GLN A 104 25.79 23.52 45.83
CA GLN A 104 25.21 24.19 47.00
C GLN A 104 24.64 23.19 48.04
N ALA A 105 23.90 22.19 47.54
CA ALA A 105 23.36 21.14 48.43
C ALA A 105 24.45 20.28 49.05
N GLU A 106 25.52 19.97 48.32
CA GLU A 106 26.68 19.25 48.84
C GLU A 106 27.42 20.04 49.90
N ALA A 107 27.65 21.35 49.70
CA ALA A 107 28.28 22.21 50.68
C ALA A 107 27.48 22.30 52.01
N ASN A 108 26.15 22.43 51.90
CA ASN A 108 25.25 22.43 53.05
C ASN A 108 25.28 21.09 53.78
N TYR A 109 25.28 19.95 53.06
CA TYR A 109 25.40 18.62 53.64
C TYR A 109 26.71 18.46 54.40
N LYS A 110 27.87 18.77 53.78
CA LYS A 110 29.22 18.69 54.42
C LYS A 110 29.33 19.58 55.65
N SER A 111 28.75 20.79 55.61
CA SER A 111 28.71 21.67 56.77
C SER A 111 27.93 21.08 57.94
N ALA A 112 26.74 20.54 57.68
CA ALA A 112 25.92 19.92 58.72
C ALA A 112 26.54 18.61 59.25
N GLU A 113 27.25 17.85 58.40
CA GLU A 113 27.99 16.65 58.81
C GLU A 113 29.12 17.00 59.81
N ASN A 114 29.91 18.03 59.50
CA ASN A 114 30.97 18.50 60.34
C ASN A 114 30.46 19.07 61.68
N ASP A 115 29.31 19.79 61.64
CA ASP A 115 28.69 20.30 62.86
C ASP A 115 28.16 19.17 63.76
N LEU A 116 27.49 18.16 63.16
CA LEU A 116 27.05 16.98 63.91
C LEU A 116 28.21 16.26 64.58
N LYS A 117 29.27 15.97 63.82
CA LYS A 117 30.48 15.31 64.34
C LYS A 117 31.07 16.06 65.54
N ARG A 118 31.15 17.40 65.45
CA ARG A 118 31.60 18.24 66.53
C ARG A 118 30.74 18.14 67.79
N MET A 119 29.39 18.14 67.60
CA MET A 119 28.44 18.00 68.70
C MET A 119 28.48 16.60 69.32
N GLU A 120 28.69 15.56 68.56
CA GLU A 120 28.87 14.19 69.01
C GLU A 120 30.17 14.04 69.87
N GLU A 121 31.25 14.72 69.49
CA GLU A 121 32.51 14.74 70.25
C GLU A 121 32.40 15.52 71.63
N LEU A 122 31.53 16.57 71.62
CA LEU A 122 31.34 17.40 72.82
C LEU A 122 30.26 16.84 73.78
N ALA A 123 29.35 16.02 73.34
CA ALA A 123 28.26 15.48 74.15
C ALA A 123 28.71 14.68 75.35
N PRO A 124 29.72 13.77 75.26
CA PRO A 124 30.18 13.01 76.39
C PRO A 124 30.83 13.86 77.46
N THR A 125 31.36 15.07 77.15
CA THR A 125 32.02 15.98 78.07
C THR A 125 31.03 16.82 78.88
N GLY A 126 29.70 16.75 78.58
CA GLY A 126 28.66 17.60 79.17
C GLY A 126 28.68 19.06 78.74
N SER A 127 29.46 19.40 77.67
CA SER A 127 29.65 20.78 77.17
C SER A 127 28.50 21.27 76.32
N ILE A 128 27.58 20.39 75.95
CA ILE A 128 26.36 20.71 75.13
C ILE A 128 25.14 20.05 75.79
N SER A 129 23.94 20.62 75.50
CA SER A 129 22.67 20.01 75.87
C SER A 129 22.25 18.91 74.88
N GLN A 130 21.43 17.97 75.40
CA GLN A 130 20.88 16.91 74.54
C GLN A 130 20.06 17.49 73.35
N LYS A 131 19.34 18.62 73.59
CA LYS A 131 18.61 19.34 72.57
C LYS A 131 19.53 19.83 71.43
N GLN A 132 20.72 20.37 71.77
CA GLN A 132 21.69 20.82 70.75
C GLN A 132 22.20 19.68 69.89
N LEU A 133 22.42 18.49 70.45
CA LEU A 133 22.79 17.31 69.71
C LEU A 133 21.67 16.84 68.78
N GLU A 134 20.41 16.82 69.26
CA GLU A 134 19.22 16.45 68.45
C GLU A 134 18.98 17.43 67.31
N ASP A 135 19.13 18.75 67.57
CA ASP A 135 19.02 19.78 66.53
C ASP A 135 20.10 19.57 65.44
N ALA A 136 21.36 19.25 65.81
CA ALA A 136 22.41 18.97 64.85
C ALA A 136 22.12 17.70 64.01
N LYS A 137 21.63 16.62 64.65
CA LYS A 137 21.17 15.40 63.92
C LYS A 137 20.06 15.69 62.93
N THR A 138 19.10 16.48 63.32
CA THR A 138 17.98 16.86 62.48
C THR A 138 18.47 17.68 61.27
N ARG A 139 19.34 18.67 61.45
CA ARG A 139 19.93 19.47 60.36
C ARG A 139 20.72 18.60 59.39
N PHE A 140 21.54 17.69 59.90
CA PHE A 140 22.30 16.73 59.11
C PHE A 140 21.35 15.88 58.25
N THR A 141 20.31 15.29 58.84
CA THR A 141 19.35 14.45 58.14
C THR A 141 18.64 15.24 57.02
N ILE A 142 18.20 16.47 57.28
CA ILE A 142 17.52 17.32 56.29
C ILE A 142 18.46 17.65 55.13
N SER A 143 19.71 18.07 55.43
CA SER A 143 20.69 18.43 54.39
C SER A 143 21.13 17.23 53.58
N GLN A 144 21.31 16.06 54.21
CA GLN A 144 21.57 14.79 53.54
C GLN A 144 20.47 14.41 52.58
N GLN A 145 19.21 14.43 53.01
CA GLN A 145 18.06 14.11 52.16
C GLN A 145 17.90 15.08 50.98
N THR A 146 18.25 16.34 51.23
CA THR A 146 18.21 17.38 50.16
C THR A 146 19.29 17.10 49.11
N TYR A 147 20.55 16.84 49.54
CA TYR A 147 21.63 16.48 48.65
C TYR A 147 21.32 15.21 47.83
N GLU A 148 20.89 14.14 48.51
CA GLU A 148 20.50 12.90 47.84
C GLU A 148 19.37 13.06 46.84
N LYS A 149 18.37 13.91 47.15
CA LYS A 149 17.30 14.25 46.22
C LYS A 149 17.83 14.95 44.96
N MET A 150 18.69 15.96 45.15
CA MET A 150 19.31 16.69 44.03
C MET A 150 20.17 15.77 43.16
N LYS A 151 20.98 14.86 43.80
CA LYS A 151 21.83 13.90 43.14
C LYS A 151 21.04 12.87 42.31
N ARG A 152 19.90 12.40 42.80
CA ARG A 152 19.06 11.44 42.07
C ARG A 152 18.37 12.03 40.85
N GLY A 153 18.14 13.36 40.83
CA GLY A 153 17.40 14.02 39.75
C GLY A 153 15.91 13.69 39.74
N SER A 154 15.31 13.73 38.56
CA SER A 154 13.87 13.44 38.35
C SER A 154 13.55 11.97 38.66
N ARG A 155 12.35 11.71 39.12
CA ARG A 155 11.84 10.36 39.31
C ARG A 155 11.68 9.66 37.98
N ARG A 156 11.82 8.35 37.97
CA ARG A 156 11.66 7.54 36.77
C ARG A 156 10.29 7.76 36.10
N GLU A 157 9.25 7.85 36.90
CA GLU A 157 7.88 8.09 36.43
C GLU A 157 7.72 9.46 35.78
N GLU A 158 8.41 10.50 36.26
CA GLU A 158 8.43 11.83 35.67
C GLU A 158 9.11 11.82 34.30
N ILE A 159 10.21 11.08 34.16
CA ILE A 159 10.90 10.88 32.87
C ILE A 159 10.00 10.12 31.90
N GLU A 160 9.32 9.06 32.35
CA GLU A 160 8.41 8.28 31.53
C GLU A 160 7.22 9.12 31.04
N ILE A 161 6.64 9.96 31.89
CA ILE A 161 5.56 10.89 31.51
C ILE A 161 6.05 11.90 30.48
N ALA A 162 7.23 12.50 30.71
CA ALA A 162 7.79 13.46 29.75
C ALA A 162 8.11 12.83 28.39
N ARG A 163 8.62 11.60 28.41
CA ARG A 163 8.84 10.80 27.20
C ARG A 163 7.54 10.53 26.46
N ALA A 164 6.51 10.08 27.16
CA ALA A 164 5.21 9.79 26.54
C ALA A 164 4.59 11.04 25.87
N ARG A 165 4.75 12.21 26.49
CA ARG A 165 4.31 13.48 25.89
C ARG A 165 5.07 13.84 24.61
N ARG A 166 6.41 13.64 24.62
CA ARG A 166 7.25 13.83 23.45
C ARG A 166 6.82 12.89 22.30
N ASP A 167 6.64 11.61 22.60
CA ASP A 167 6.26 10.59 21.63
C ASP A 167 4.86 10.87 21.05
N GLN A 168 3.91 11.37 21.88
CA GLN A 168 2.59 11.83 21.42
C GLN A 168 2.70 13.03 20.45
N ALA A 169 3.55 14.01 20.78
CA ALA A 169 3.77 15.17 19.91
C ALA A 169 4.44 14.78 18.59
N GLU A 170 5.39 13.83 18.61
CA GLU A 170 6.03 13.28 17.42
C GLU A 170 5.05 12.56 16.49
N ALA A 171 4.13 11.76 17.06
CA ALA A 171 3.07 11.12 16.31
C ALA A 171 2.12 12.13 15.64
N GLN A 172 1.82 13.26 16.33
CA GLN A 172 1.01 14.34 15.76
C GLN A 172 1.71 15.00 14.56
N VAL A 173 3.02 15.29 14.67
CA VAL A 173 3.84 15.81 13.55
C VAL A 173 3.81 14.85 12.36
N SER A 174 4.01 13.56 12.62
CA SER A 174 4.01 12.52 11.59
C SER A 174 2.66 12.42 10.86
N SER A 175 1.57 12.51 11.58
CA SER A 175 0.20 12.50 11.04
C SER A 175 -0.05 13.71 10.11
N LEU A 176 0.33 14.91 10.55
CA LEU A 176 0.15 16.13 9.76
C LEU A 176 1.10 16.17 8.54
N ARG A 177 2.32 15.70 8.69
CA ARG A 177 3.27 15.56 7.57
C ARG A 177 2.71 14.63 6.49
N LYS A 178 2.08 13.52 6.89
CA LYS A 178 1.37 12.64 5.94
C LYS A 178 0.28 13.41 5.20
N LYS A 179 -0.55 14.20 5.88
CA LYS A 179 -1.62 15.00 5.24
C LYS A 179 -1.07 16.02 4.24
N VAL A 180 0.06 16.67 4.54
CA VAL A 180 0.75 17.57 3.60
C VAL A 180 1.22 16.80 2.36
N ASN A 181 1.79 15.62 2.53
CA ASN A 181 2.22 14.77 1.42
C ASN A 181 1.03 14.29 0.58
N ASP A 182 -0.08 13.95 1.22
CA ASP A 182 -1.31 13.49 0.58
C ASP A 182 -2.00 14.59 -0.28
N CYS A 183 -1.58 15.86 -0.14
CA CYS A 183 -1.99 16.95 -1.05
C CYS A 183 -1.35 16.83 -2.44
N THR A 184 -0.30 16.03 -2.59
CA THR A 184 0.30 15.73 -3.89
C THR A 184 -0.20 14.39 -4.37
N ILE A 185 -0.99 14.40 -5.44
CA ILE A 185 -1.61 13.19 -6.00
C ILE A 185 -0.62 12.56 -6.96
N LEU A 186 -0.16 11.36 -6.62
CA LEU A 186 0.82 10.61 -7.40
C LEU A 186 0.17 9.41 -8.09
N SER A 187 0.70 9.01 -9.25
CA SER A 187 0.33 7.75 -9.87
C SER A 187 0.90 6.56 -9.09
N PRO A 188 0.11 5.56 -8.72
CA PRO A 188 0.58 4.36 -8.03
C PRO A 188 1.18 3.32 -8.98
N MET A 189 0.94 3.47 -10.29
CA MET A 189 1.30 2.47 -11.30
C MET A 189 1.65 3.13 -12.63
N GLN A 190 2.35 2.36 -13.47
CA GLN A 190 2.50 2.70 -14.87
C GLN A 190 1.18 2.49 -15.59
N GLY A 191 0.78 3.46 -16.44
CA GLY A 191 -0.45 3.36 -17.21
C GLY A 191 -0.77 4.61 -18.00
N VAL A 192 -2.03 4.73 -18.40
CA VAL A 192 -2.58 5.89 -19.09
C VAL A 192 -3.75 6.45 -18.28
N VAL A 193 -3.83 7.75 -18.15
CA VAL A 193 -4.98 8.42 -17.51
C VAL A 193 -6.20 8.24 -18.42
N THR A 194 -7.15 7.40 -18.00
CA THR A 194 -8.38 7.14 -18.78
C THR A 194 -9.48 8.12 -18.46
N LYS A 195 -9.48 8.69 -17.23
CA LYS A 195 -10.46 9.69 -16.84
C LYS A 195 -9.90 10.67 -15.82
N ARG A 196 -10.25 11.93 -15.97
CA ARG A 196 -10.00 13.03 -15.04
C ARG A 196 -11.35 13.54 -14.51
N PHE A 197 -11.51 13.59 -13.18
CA PHE A 197 -12.76 13.96 -12.53
C PHE A 197 -12.71 15.35 -11.89
N ILE A 198 -11.58 16.05 -11.99
CA ILE A 198 -11.33 17.32 -11.31
C ILE A 198 -10.78 18.39 -12.24
N GLU A 199 -11.08 19.64 -11.86
CA GLU A 199 -10.57 20.84 -12.55
C GLU A 199 -9.79 21.74 -11.58
N ARG A 200 -8.89 22.55 -12.12
CA ARG A 200 -8.17 23.55 -11.32
C ARG A 200 -9.14 24.55 -10.70
N GLY A 201 -8.98 24.82 -9.41
CA GLY A 201 -9.84 25.72 -8.63
C GLY A 201 -11.04 25.02 -7.98
N GLU A 202 -11.26 23.75 -8.25
CA GLU A 202 -12.35 22.95 -7.66
C GLU A 202 -11.98 22.55 -6.22
N LEU A 203 -12.97 22.53 -5.35
CA LEU A 203 -12.85 21.99 -3.99
C LEU A 203 -13.14 20.52 -3.99
N VAL A 204 -12.19 19.70 -3.55
CA VAL A 204 -12.34 18.26 -3.42
C VAL A 204 -12.41 17.84 -1.95
N GLY A 205 -13.28 16.89 -1.64
CA GLY A 205 -13.39 16.27 -0.33
C GLY A 205 -12.62 14.96 -0.25
N GLN A 206 -12.32 14.50 0.97
CA GLN A 206 -11.71 13.19 1.20
C GLN A 206 -12.60 12.07 0.63
N GLY A 207 -12.00 11.12 -0.11
CA GLY A 207 -12.71 10.03 -0.77
C GLY A 207 -13.24 10.35 -2.17
N MET A 208 -13.24 11.62 -2.60
CA MET A 208 -13.65 12.02 -3.94
C MET A 208 -12.69 11.46 -5.00
N SER A 209 -13.23 10.87 -6.08
CA SER A 209 -12.43 10.37 -7.19
C SER A 209 -11.78 11.52 -7.94
N LEU A 210 -10.48 11.41 -8.22
CA LEU A 210 -9.69 12.45 -8.89
C LEU A 210 -9.28 12.03 -10.31
N PHE A 211 -8.73 10.82 -10.43
CA PHE A 211 -8.25 10.26 -11.69
C PHE A 211 -8.58 8.78 -11.78
N ARG A 212 -8.62 8.28 -13.00
CA ARG A 212 -8.58 6.84 -13.28
C ARG A 212 -7.38 6.56 -14.17
N VAL A 213 -6.54 5.62 -13.75
CA VAL A 213 -5.34 5.19 -14.49
C VAL A 213 -5.52 3.72 -14.84
N ALA A 214 -5.30 3.37 -16.11
CA ALA A 214 -5.37 2.01 -16.61
C ALA A 214 -4.01 1.53 -17.07
N ASN A 215 -3.65 0.29 -16.74
CA ASN A 215 -2.55 -0.39 -17.39
C ASN A 215 -3.02 -0.93 -18.74
N LEU A 216 -2.52 -0.36 -19.81
CA LEU A 216 -2.86 -0.79 -21.18
C LEU A 216 -1.83 -1.75 -21.79
N ALA A 217 -0.67 -1.97 -21.14
CA ALA A 217 0.36 -2.86 -21.65
C ALA A 217 -0.02 -4.34 -21.51
N GLU A 218 -0.80 -4.66 -20.48
CA GLU A 218 -1.35 -5.98 -20.23
C GLU A 218 -2.86 -5.86 -20.03
N MET A 219 -3.62 -6.62 -20.81
CA MET A 219 -5.08 -6.62 -20.77
C MET A 219 -5.59 -7.93 -20.20
N ASP A 220 -6.72 -7.89 -19.54
CA ASP A 220 -7.43 -9.07 -19.05
C ASP A 220 -8.55 -9.41 -20.04
N LEU A 221 -8.58 -10.65 -20.55
CA LEU A 221 -9.69 -11.19 -21.32
C LEU A 221 -10.46 -12.16 -20.42
N MET A 222 -11.71 -11.83 -20.12
CA MET A 222 -12.60 -12.70 -19.38
C MET A 222 -13.46 -13.51 -20.34
N ILE A 223 -13.33 -14.83 -20.28
CA ILE A 223 -14.16 -15.78 -21.04
C ILE A 223 -14.92 -16.67 -20.10
N TYR A 224 -15.98 -17.31 -20.61
CA TYR A 224 -16.81 -18.23 -19.86
C TYR A 224 -16.80 -19.60 -20.53
N VAL A 225 -16.39 -20.61 -19.77
CA VAL A 225 -16.23 -22.00 -20.25
C VAL A 225 -17.29 -22.88 -19.57
N ILE A 226 -17.99 -23.73 -20.33
CA ILE A 226 -18.98 -24.67 -19.81
C ILE A 226 -18.31 -25.78 -19.00
N GLU A 227 -19.03 -26.36 -18.06
CA GLU A 227 -18.54 -27.41 -17.15
C GLU A 227 -17.85 -28.57 -17.89
N THR A 228 -18.43 -29.02 -19.01
CA THR A 228 -17.90 -30.16 -19.80
C THR A 228 -16.55 -29.89 -20.45
N GLU A 229 -16.18 -28.63 -20.64
CA GLU A 229 -14.92 -28.23 -21.27
C GLU A 229 -13.88 -27.75 -20.27
N LEU A 230 -14.30 -27.46 -19.03
CA LEU A 230 -13.42 -27.00 -17.97
C LEU A 230 -12.17 -27.88 -17.74
N PRO A 231 -12.26 -29.24 -17.79
CA PRO A 231 -11.09 -30.09 -17.63
C PRO A 231 -9.99 -29.88 -18.69
N LYS A 232 -10.32 -29.27 -19.84
CA LYS A 232 -9.37 -28.96 -20.91
C LYS A 232 -8.59 -27.67 -20.67
N VAL A 233 -9.02 -26.84 -19.68
CA VAL A 233 -8.39 -25.54 -19.36
C VAL A 233 -7.48 -25.70 -18.17
N LYS A 234 -6.24 -25.23 -18.28
CA LYS A 234 -5.22 -25.30 -17.23
C LYS A 234 -4.60 -23.92 -16.99
N LEU A 235 -4.23 -23.64 -15.74
CA LEU A 235 -3.46 -22.47 -15.39
C LEU A 235 -2.11 -22.49 -16.15
N GLY A 236 -1.72 -21.31 -16.66
CA GLY A 236 -0.50 -21.17 -17.46
C GLY A 236 -0.63 -21.57 -18.93
N GLN A 237 -1.78 -22.12 -19.35
CA GLN A 237 -2.02 -22.51 -20.73
C GLN A 237 -1.94 -21.33 -21.69
N GLN A 238 -1.30 -21.53 -22.84
CA GLN A 238 -1.19 -20.54 -23.89
C GLN A 238 -2.53 -20.36 -24.61
N ALA A 239 -2.82 -19.13 -24.95
CA ALA A 239 -4.02 -18.72 -25.68
C ALA A 239 -3.65 -17.85 -26.88
N LYS A 240 -4.35 -18.01 -27.97
CA LYS A 240 -4.33 -17.10 -29.11
C LYS A 240 -5.63 -16.29 -29.11
N VAL A 241 -5.47 -14.98 -29.11
CA VAL A 241 -6.58 -14.04 -29.04
C VAL A 241 -6.68 -13.27 -30.34
N LYS A 242 -7.87 -13.22 -30.92
CA LYS A 242 -8.21 -12.45 -32.12
C LYS A 242 -9.30 -11.43 -31.79
N VAL A 243 -9.22 -10.28 -32.44
CA VAL A 243 -10.22 -9.22 -32.33
C VAL A 243 -10.61 -8.79 -33.73
N ASP A 244 -11.87 -8.49 -33.94
CA ASP A 244 -12.41 -8.08 -35.27
C ASP A 244 -11.74 -6.82 -35.81
N ALA A 245 -11.28 -5.94 -34.90
CA ALA A 245 -10.59 -4.71 -35.30
C ALA A 245 -9.24 -4.96 -35.98
N PHE A 246 -8.63 -6.13 -35.78
CA PHE A 246 -7.33 -6.51 -36.35
C PHE A 246 -7.35 -7.97 -36.82
N PRO A 247 -8.07 -8.27 -37.96
CA PRO A 247 -8.33 -9.65 -38.39
C PRO A 247 -7.06 -10.46 -38.72
N ASP A 248 -6.00 -9.78 -39.14
CA ASP A 248 -4.72 -10.40 -39.54
C ASP A 248 -3.75 -10.50 -38.36
N LYS A 249 -4.12 -10.07 -37.14
CA LYS A 249 -3.23 -10.03 -35.98
C LYS A 249 -3.71 -10.97 -34.89
N GLU A 250 -2.81 -11.81 -34.41
CA GLU A 250 -3.02 -12.64 -33.22
C GLU A 250 -2.26 -12.06 -32.04
N PHE A 251 -2.92 -11.97 -30.90
CA PHE A 251 -2.32 -11.57 -29.63
C PHE A 251 -2.05 -12.80 -28.78
N ASN A 252 -0.87 -12.84 -28.16
CA ASN A 252 -0.55 -13.91 -27.24
C ASN A 252 -1.19 -13.66 -25.88
N GLY A 253 -1.78 -14.71 -25.34
CA GLY A 253 -2.35 -14.69 -24.00
C GLY A 253 -1.96 -15.92 -23.19
N ARG A 254 -2.19 -15.84 -21.89
CA ARG A 254 -1.99 -16.94 -20.96
C ARG A 254 -3.11 -16.99 -19.94
N VAL A 255 -3.62 -18.19 -19.66
CA VAL A 255 -4.60 -18.41 -18.59
C VAL A 255 -3.96 -18.12 -17.23
N VAL A 256 -4.49 -17.14 -16.51
CA VAL A 256 -3.98 -16.72 -15.19
C VAL A 256 -4.93 -17.04 -14.03
N PHE A 257 -6.21 -17.28 -14.34
CA PHE A 257 -7.20 -17.58 -13.32
C PHE A 257 -8.32 -18.43 -13.90
N ILE A 258 -8.82 -19.37 -13.11
CA ILE A 258 -10.01 -20.20 -13.39
C ILE A 258 -10.88 -20.11 -12.16
N SER A 259 -12.13 -19.69 -12.31
CA SER A 259 -13.09 -19.58 -11.20
C SER A 259 -13.36 -20.95 -10.59
N SER A 260 -13.35 -21.02 -9.27
CA SER A 260 -13.77 -22.21 -8.52
C SER A 260 -15.29 -22.32 -8.32
N THR A 261 -16.01 -21.25 -8.69
CA THR A 261 -17.47 -21.17 -8.52
C THR A 261 -18.10 -21.03 -9.88
N ALA A 262 -19.13 -21.83 -10.14
CA ALA A 262 -19.93 -21.71 -11.34
C ALA A 262 -20.83 -20.46 -11.28
N GLU A 263 -20.98 -19.82 -12.41
CA GLU A 263 -21.86 -18.66 -12.61
C GLU A 263 -22.92 -19.03 -13.66
N PHE A 264 -24.06 -18.33 -13.62
CA PHE A 264 -25.02 -18.40 -14.72
C PHE A 264 -24.52 -17.55 -15.89
N THR A 265 -24.74 -18.01 -17.12
CA THR A 265 -24.32 -17.26 -18.31
C THR A 265 -24.77 -15.80 -18.26
N PRO A 266 -23.87 -14.82 -18.51
CA PRO A 266 -24.23 -13.40 -18.56
C PRO A 266 -25.38 -13.13 -19.52
N LYS A 267 -26.22 -12.14 -19.23
CA LYS A 267 -27.49 -11.81 -19.92
C LYS A 267 -27.40 -11.49 -21.42
N ASN A 268 -26.24 -11.49 -22.05
CA ASN A 268 -26.04 -11.10 -23.46
C ASN A 268 -26.23 -12.23 -24.48
N ILE A 269 -26.69 -13.43 -24.06
CA ILE A 269 -26.89 -14.57 -24.95
C ILE A 269 -28.35 -14.61 -25.42
N GLN A 270 -28.54 -14.67 -26.75
CA GLN A 270 -29.82 -14.43 -27.39
C GLN A 270 -30.77 -15.64 -27.43
N THR A 271 -30.35 -16.86 -27.06
CA THR A 271 -31.17 -18.07 -27.15
C THR A 271 -31.58 -18.58 -25.75
N LYS A 272 -32.83 -19.12 -25.66
CA LYS A 272 -33.39 -19.63 -24.40
C LYS A 272 -32.64 -20.84 -23.82
N ASP A 273 -32.08 -21.69 -24.68
CA ASP A 273 -31.40 -22.95 -24.27
C ASP A 273 -30.00 -22.72 -23.71
N GLU A 274 -29.39 -21.56 -23.94
CA GLU A 274 -28.05 -21.20 -23.43
C GLU A 274 -28.09 -20.48 -22.09
N ARG A 275 -29.24 -19.98 -21.67
CA ARG A 275 -29.41 -19.20 -20.42
C ARG A 275 -29.35 -20.03 -19.13
N THR A 276 -29.35 -21.33 -19.23
CA THR A 276 -29.41 -22.26 -18.07
C THR A 276 -28.12 -23.07 -17.86
N LYS A 277 -27.09 -22.85 -18.68
CA LYS A 277 -25.82 -23.57 -18.52
C LYS A 277 -24.94 -22.90 -17.45
N LEU A 278 -24.44 -23.71 -16.54
CA LEU A 278 -23.40 -23.28 -15.61
C LEU A 278 -22.10 -23.10 -16.37
N VAL A 279 -21.46 -21.96 -16.16
CA VAL A 279 -20.19 -21.60 -16.77
C VAL A 279 -19.17 -21.21 -15.72
N PHE A 280 -17.91 -21.37 -16.02
CA PHE A 280 -16.81 -20.98 -15.17
C PHE A 280 -16.06 -19.84 -15.83
N GLY A 281 -15.84 -18.75 -15.08
CA GLY A 281 -15.03 -17.63 -15.53
C GLY A 281 -13.55 -18.03 -15.65
N VAL A 282 -12.95 -17.76 -16.78
CA VAL A 282 -11.52 -17.97 -17.04
C VAL A 282 -10.91 -16.64 -17.46
N LYS A 283 -9.90 -16.19 -16.73
CA LYS A 283 -9.18 -14.96 -17.03
C LYS A 283 -7.89 -15.27 -17.79
N ILE A 284 -7.70 -14.60 -18.89
CA ILE A 284 -6.54 -14.72 -19.76
C ILE A 284 -5.84 -13.36 -19.78
N LYS A 285 -4.56 -13.34 -19.42
CA LYS A 285 -3.70 -12.18 -19.54
C LYS A 285 -3.22 -12.07 -20.97
N VAL A 286 -3.48 -10.95 -21.62
CA VAL A 286 -3.15 -10.69 -23.04
C VAL A 286 -2.12 -9.58 -23.13
N GLU A 287 -1.02 -9.82 -23.83
CA GLU A 287 0.02 -8.84 -24.09
C GLU A 287 -0.45 -7.81 -25.12
N ASN A 288 -0.32 -6.52 -24.80
CA ASN A 288 -0.72 -5.40 -25.65
C ASN A 288 0.45 -4.40 -25.80
N ALA A 289 1.60 -4.90 -26.22
CA ALA A 289 2.85 -4.12 -26.26
C ALA A 289 2.77 -2.86 -27.14
N ASP A 290 1.95 -2.88 -28.18
CA ASP A 290 1.75 -1.76 -29.12
C ASP A 290 0.55 -0.87 -28.79
N GLY A 291 -0.19 -1.17 -27.70
CA GLY A 291 -1.36 -0.40 -27.26
C GLY A 291 -2.56 -0.45 -28.21
N SER A 292 -2.59 -1.40 -29.14
CA SER A 292 -3.67 -1.53 -30.13
C SER A 292 -4.99 -2.01 -29.51
N LEU A 293 -4.93 -2.90 -28.51
CA LEU A 293 -6.12 -3.33 -27.78
C LEU A 293 -6.66 -2.22 -26.88
N LYS A 294 -7.98 -2.10 -26.84
CA LYS A 294 -8.71 -1.15 -25.96
C LYS A 294 -9.67 -1.92 -25.07
N SER A 295 -9.96 -1.37 -23.89
CA SER A 295 -10.96 -1.93 -22.99
C SER A 295 -12.36 -1.89 -23.63
N GLY A 296 -13.14 -2.95 -23.43
CA GLY A 296 -14.48 -3.10 -23.98
C GLY A 296 -14.55 -3.78 -25.35
N ILE A 297 -13.43 -4.10 -25.99
CA ILE A 297 -13.40 -4.81 -27.27
C ILE A 297 -13.74 -6.28 -27.04
N PRO A 298 -14.74 -6.86 -27.78
CA PRO A 298 -14.94 -8.30 -27.80
C PRO A 298 -13.78 -9.00 -28.50
N ALA A 299 -13.42 -10.19 -28.02
CA ALA A 299 -12.31 -10.97 -28.56
C ALA A 299 -12.63 -12.46 -28.52
N ASP A 300 -12.20 -13.15 -29.57
CA ASP A 300 -12.24 -14.60 -29.66
C ASP A 300 -10.91 -15.18 -29.18
N VAL A 301 -10.98 -16.20 -28.38
CA VAL A 301 -9.79 -16.91 -27.89
C VAL A 301 -9.80 -18.35 -28.33
N THR A 302 -8.64 -18.84 -28.72
CA THR A 302 -8.39 -20.26 -28.97
C THR A 302 -7.35 -20.73 -27.97
N LEU A 303 -7.74 -21.66 -27.08
CA LEU A 303 -6.85 -22.33 -26.15
C LEU A 303 -6.23 -23.54 -26.81
N GLN A 304 -4.90 -23.60 -26.79
CA GLN A 304 -4.18 -24.77 -27.30
C GLN A 304 -4.29 -25.89 -26.26
N THR A 305 -5.14 -26.89 -26.50
CA THR A 305 -5.15 -28.09 -25.68
C THR A 305 -3.87 -28.86 -25.97
N GLY A 306 -2.91 -28.78 -25.03
CA GLY A 306 -1.67 -29.55 -25.13
C GLY A 306 -1.99 -31.04 -25.22
N SER A 307 -1.44 -31.72 -26.20
CA SER A 307 -1.37 -33.19 -26.21
C SER A 307 -0.68 -33.60 -24.90
N SER A 308 -1.45 -34.30 -24.04
CA SER A 308 -0.84 -34.99 -22.88
C SER A 308 0.25 -35.94 -23.38
N GLN A 309 1.51 -35.66 -23.03
CA GLN A 309 2.55 -36.67 -22.96
C GLN A 309 2.38 -37.49 -21.69
#